data_312fb30dbe98391d96c6ddb5bd0c4bf0
#
_entry.id   312fb30dbe98391d96c6ddb5bd0c4bf0
#
_cell.length_a   1.000
_cell.length_b   1.000
_cell.length_c   1.000
_cell.angle_alpha   90.00
_cell.angle_beta   90.00
_cell.angle_gamma   90.00
#
_symmetry.space_group_name_H-M   'P 1'
#
loop_
_entity.id
_entity.type
_entity.pdbx_description
1 polymer ?
#
loop_
_entity_poly.entity_id
_entity_poly.type
_entity_poly.pdbx_seq_one_letter_code
_entity_poly.pdbx_strand_id
1 'polypeptide(L)'
;DTTRQKDGHEKILSAFANGEADVLVGTQMIVKGHDFPNVTLVGVLAADMSLYSDDYRSGERTFQLLTQAVGRAGRGQKEGEAVIQTYTPTHYSIVTAAAQDYEAFYEEEIRYRQIMGYPPVENLLAVLVSCEDEVLLETGCKYLKEFSIRIAPKETAKIIGPASPGIGKINDVYRKVIYIKDENRSEEHTSELQ
;
A
#
# COMPACT_ATOMS: atom_id res chain seq x y z
N ASP A 1 21.69 -3.92 11.77
CA ASP A 1 20.68 -2.86 11.93
C ASP A 1 21.27 -1.70 12.73
N THR A 2 21.95 -0.82 12.00
CA THR A 2 22.73 0.30 12.57
C THR A 2 21.85 1.43 13.11
N THR A 3 20.51 1.33 12.91
CA THR A 3 19.54 2.39 13.25
C THR A 3 18.90 2.25 14.62
N ARG A 4 19.29 1.25 15.44
CA ARG A 4 18.71 1.03 16.78
C ARG A 4 18.98 2.14 17.80
N GLN A 5 19.96 3.02 17.56
CA GLN A 5 20.18 4.22 18.36
C GLN A 5 19.47 5.40 17.72
N LYS A 6 18.76 6.20 18.52
CA LYS A 6 17.96 7.36 18.07
C LYS A 6 18.73 8.35 17.18
N ASP A 7 20.04 8.43 17.33
CA ASP A 7 20.93 9.30 16.55
C ASP A 7 21.64 8.57 15.38
N GLY A 8 21.48 7.25 15.24
CA GLY A 8 22.18 6.46 14.23
C GLY A 8 21.76 6.78 12.80
N HIS A 9 20.48 7.04 12.61
CA HIS A 9 19.92 7.38 11.30
C HIS A 9 20.42 8.74 10.80
N GLU A 10 20.41 9.76 11.65
CA GLU A 10 20.88 11.10 11.28
C GLU A 10 22.38 11.13 10.96
N LYS A 11 23.20 10.38 11.71
CA LYS A 11 24.64 10.26 11.44
C LYS A 11 24.92 9.64 10.06
N ILE A 12 24.21 8.57 9.70
CA ILE A 12 24.36 7.90 8.40
C ILE A 12 24.00 8.86 7.26
N LEU A 13 22.88 9.56 7.40
CA LEU A 13 22.42 10.52 6.39
C LEU A 13 23.36 11.70 6.26
N SER A 14 23.87 12.23 7.38
CA SER A 14 24.86 13.32 7.38
C SER A 14 26.17 12.91 6.74
N ALA A 15 26.69 11.72 7.04
CA ALA A 15 27.92 11.20 6.43
C ALA A 15 27.78 11.07 4.90
N PHE A 16 26.63 10.57 4.43
CA PHE A 16 26.34 10.50 3.00
C PHE A 16 26.20 11.89 2.37
N ALA A 17 25.49 12.80 3.01
CA ALA A 17 25.32 14.18 2.53
C ALA A 17 26.65 14.94 2.42
N ASN A 18 27.56 14.70 3.36
CA ASN A 18 28.89 15.31 3.40
C ASN A 18 29.92 14.66 2.46
N GLY A 19 29.53 13.58 1.75
CA GLY A 19 30.46 12.85 0.84
C GLY A 19 31.44 11.95 1.56
N GLU A 20 31.20 11.57 2.81
CA GLU A 20 31.98 10.60 3.57
C GLU A 20 31.66 9.14 3.17
N ALA A 21 30.57 8.96 2.41
CA ALA A 21 30.13 7.68 1.83
C ALA A 21 29.66 7.88 0.41
N ASP A 22 30.03 6.99 -0.50
CA ASP A 22 29.66 7.03 -1.91
C ASP A 22 28.32 6.36 -2.18
N VAL A 23 27.88 5.45 -1.32
CA VAL A 23 26.67 4.66 -1.49
C VAL A 23 25.87 4.65 -0.20
N LEU A 24 24.58 4.97 -0.32
CA LEU A 24 23.59 4.85 0.77
C LEU A 24 22.64 3.70 0.46
N VAL A 25 22.58 2.69 1.33
CA VAL A 25 21.68 1.55 1.21
C VAL A 25 20.64 1.59 2.33
N GLY A 26 19.38 1.45 1.97
CA GLY A 26 18.30 1.44 2.96
C GLY A 26 16.95 1.09 2.37
N THR A 27 15.90 1.28 3.16
CA THR A 27 14.53 1.05 2.76
C THR A 27 13.86 2.36 2.28
N GLN A 28 12.58 2.32 1.98
CA GLN A 28 11.77 3.49 1.62
C GLN A 28 11.90 4.70 2.58
N MET A 29 12.38 4.49 3.81
CA MET A 29 12.58 5.56 4.79
C MET A 29 13.61 6.59 4.34
N ILE A 30 14.67 6.18 3.60
CA ILE A 30 15.68 7.12 3.08
C ILE A 30 15.15 7.99 1.93
N VAL A 31 14.08 7.58 1.28
CA VAL A 31 13.47 8.35 0.18
C VAL A 31 12.65 9.53 0.70
N LYS A 32 12.18 9.47 1.95
CA LYS A 32 11.31 10.50 2.54
C LYS A 32 12.12 11.59 3.27
N GLY A 33 11.87 12.84 2.93
CA GLY A 33 12.29 14.00 3.72
C GLY A 33 13.75 14.44 3.58
N HIS A 34 14.59 13.76 2.79
CA HIS A 34 15.98 14.14 2.59
C HIS A 34 16.25 14.53 1.14
N ASP A 35 17.03 15.56 0.94
CA ASP A 35 17.47 16.02 -0.38
C ASP A 35 18.99 15.85 -0.50
N PHE A 36 19.40 15.05 -1.49
CA PHE A 36 20.80 14.81 -1.78
C PHE A 36 21.11 15.25 -3.22
N PRO A 37 21.54 16.49 -3.43
CA PRO A 37 21.71 17.06 -4.78
C PRO A 37 22.79 16.37 -5.63
N ASN A 38 23.71 15.65 -4.99
CA ASN A 38 24.81 14.97 -5.67
C ASN A 38 24.50 13.51 -6.05
N VAL A 39 23.29 13.03 -5.83
CA VAL A 39 22.88 11.67 -6.21
C VAL A 39 22.68 11.60 -7.71
N THR A 40 23.52 10.80 -8.37
CA THR A 40 23.49 10.56 -9.82
C THR A 40 22.84 9.23 -10.19
N LEU A 41 22.78 8.27 -9.25
CA LEU A 41 22.17 6.97 -9.47
C LEU A 41 21.24 6.59 -8.31
N VAL A 42 20.02 6.17 -8.64
CA VAL A 42 19.09 5.55 -7.71
C VAL A 42 18.76 4.15 -8.18
N GLY A 43 19.10 3.14 -7.38
CA GLY A 43 18.72 1.74 -7.62
C GLY A 43 17.55 1.32 -6.73
N VAL A 44 16.46 0.85 -7.31
CA VAL A 44 15.34 0.24 -6.59
C VAL A 44 15.37 -1.26 -6.80
N LEU A 45 15.60 -2.00 -5.73
CA LEU A 45 15.64 -3.46 -5.76
C LEU A 45 14.28 -4.06 -5.38
N ALA A 46 13.91 -5.14 -6.07
CA ALA A 46 12.68 -5.89 -5.79
C ALA A 46 11.42 -5.00 -5.74
N ALA A 47 11.23 -4.17 -6.74
CA ALA A 47 10.11 -3.22 -6.84
C ALA A 47 8.72 -3.89 -6.76
N ASP A 48 8.66 -5.18 -7.12
CA ASP A 48 7.44 -5.98 -7.08
C ASP A 48 6.91 -6.28 -5.67
N MET A 49 7.75 -6.21 -4.65
CA MET A 49 7.34 -6.58 -3.28
C MET A 49 6.11 -5.82 -2.79
N SER A 50 5.98 -4.57 -3.21
CA SER A 50 4.83 -3.74 -2.87
C SER A 50 3.55 -4.16 -3.60
N LEU A 51 3.66 -4.75 -4.81
CA LEU A 51 2.53 -5.21 -5.61
C LEU A 51 1.83 -6.44 -5.03
N TYR A 52 2.57 -7.30 -4.32
CA TYR A 52 2.05 -8.54 -3.72
C TYR A 52 1.46 -8.37 -2.32
N SER A 53 1.17 -7.15 -1.93
CA SER A 53 0.46 -6.87 -0.68
C SER A 53 -1.04 -7.18 -0.82
N ASP A 54 -1.66 -7.75 0.24
CA ASP A 54 -3.10 -8.01 0.31
C ASP A 54 -3.94 -6.72 0.48
N ASP A 55 -3.60 -5.68 -0.27
CA ASP A 55 -4.28 -4.38 -0.23
C ASP A 55 -4.60 -3.93 -1.66
N TYR A 56 -5.83 -3.55 -1.90
CA TYR A 56 -6.27 -3.05 -3.21
C TYR A 56 -5.49 -1.81 -3.68
N ARG A 57 -4.80 -1.11 -2.76
CA ARG A 57 -3.94 0.04 -3.06
C ARG A 57 -2.49 -0.34 -3.35
N SER A 58 -2.18 -1.62 -3.52
CA SER A 58 -0.80 -2.08 -3.75
C SER A 58 -0.17 -1.43 -4.99
N GLY A 59 -0.94 -1.32 -6.10
CA GLY A 59 -0.51 -0.63 -7.32
C GLY A 59 -0.20 0.84 -7.10
N GLU A 60 -1.10 1.55 -6.42
CA GLU A 60 -0.93 2.96 -6.06
C GLU A 60 0.28 3.19 -5.16
N ARG A 61 0.45 2.37 -4.12
CA ARG A 61 1.62 2.46 -3.23
C ARG A 61 2.92 2.22 -3.98
N THR A 62 2.94 1.24 -4.88
CA THR A 62 4.11 0.95 -5.69
C THR A 62 4.45 2.13 -6.59
N PHE A 63 3.47 2.67 -7.30
CA PHE A 63 3.65 3.87 -8.11
C PHE A 63 4.23 5.04 -7.31
N GLN A 64 3.63 5.34 -6.14
CA GLN A 64 4.08 6.45 -5.27
C GLN A 64 5.52 6.25 -4.79
N LEU A 65 5.87 5.05 -4.35
CA LEU A 65 7.22 4.75 -3.86
C LEU A 65 8.26 4.85 -4.97
N LEU A 66 7.98 4.30 -6.14
CA LEU A 66 8.88 4.33 -7.28
C LEU A 66 9.05 5.74 -7.82
N THR A 67 7.97 6.50 -8.00
CA THR A 67 8.01 7.89 -8.44
C THR A 67 8.85 8.76 -7.49
N GLN A 68 8.70 8.57 -6.17
CA GLN A 68 9.53 9.26 -5.18
C GLN A 68 11.00 8.87 -5.30
N ALA A 69 11.30 7.59 -5.52
CA ALA A 69 12.68 7.11 -5.66
C ALA A 69 13.32 7.64 -6.95
N VAL A 70 12.65 7.49 -8.09
CA VAL A 70 13.12 8.00 -9.40
C VAL A 70 13.35 9.50 -9.34
N GLY A 71 12.46 10.26 -8.73
CA GLY A 71 12.59 11.71 -8.58
C GLY A 71 13.72 12.18 -7.66
N ARG A 72 14.52 11.26 -7.09
CA ARG A 72 15.73 11.60 -6.30
C ARG A 72 17.00 11.66 -7.14
N ALA A 73 17.04 11.01 -8.29
CA ALA A 73 18.18 11.07 -9.18
C ALA A 73 18.24 12.42 -9.91
N GLY A 74 19.45 12.97 -10.06
CA GLY A 74 19.68 14.14 -10.91
C GLY A 74 19.11 15.48 -10.44
N ARG A 75 18.93 15.68 -9.14
CA ARG A 75 18.44 16.96 -8.59
C ARG A 75 19.48 18.09 -8.59
N GLY A 76 20.75 17.76 -8.79
CA GLY A 76 21.84 18.70 -8.86
C GLY A 76 22.18 19.15 -10.28
N GLN A 77 23.43 19.51 -10.49
CA GLN A 77 23.95 19.90 -11.81
C GLN A 77 24.29 18.73 -12.73
N LYS A 78 24.29 17.51 -12.19
CA LYS A 78 24.60 16.29 -12.94
C LYS A 78 23.31 15.58 -13.32
N GLU A 79 23.26 15.02 -14.52
CA GLU A 79 22.18 14.13 -14.91
C GLU A 79 22.11 12.92 -13.99
N GLY A 80 20.91 12.48 -13.68
CA GLY A 80 20.64 11.35 -12.81
C GLY A 80 19.99 10.22 -13.55
N GLU A 81 20.33 9.00 -13.15
CA GLU A 81 19.74 7.77 -13.66
C GLU A 81 19.00 7.03 -12.54
N ALA A 82 17.85 6.43 -12.86
CA ALA A 82 17.13 5.55 -11.94
C ALA A 82 17.00 4.16 -12.57
N VAL A 83 17.40 3.15 -11.84
CA VAL A 83 17.30 1.75 -12.27
C VAL A 83 16.31 1.02 -11.37
N ILE A 84 15.25 0.47 -11.95
CA ILE A 84 14.21 -0.29 -11.25
C ILE A 84 14.38 -1.77 -11.59
N GLN A 85 14.80 -2.57 -10.60
CA GLN A 85 14.86 -4.02 -10.74
C GLN A 85 13.50 -4.63 -10.37
N THR A 86 12.93 -5.40 -11.29
CA THR A 86 11.59 -5.98 -11.17
C THR A 86 11.47 -7.29 -11.96
N TYR A 87 10.58 -8.19 -11.52
CA TYR A 87 10.18 -9.39 -12.27
C TYR A 87 8.95 -9.13 -13.16
N THR A 88 8.26 -7.99 -12.98
CA THR A 88 7.05 -7.62 -13.75
C THR A 88 7.22 -6.26 -14.44
N PRO A 89 8.21 -6.11 -15.36
CA PRO A 89 8.56 -4.82 -15.95
C PRO A 89 7.43 -4.17 -16.78
N THR A 90 6.43 -4.93 -17.16
CA THR A 90 5.27 -4.45 -17.92
C THR A 90 4.08 -4.04 -17.05
N HIS A 91 4.17 -4.17 -15.72
CA HIS A 91 3.09 -3.74 -14.84
C HIS A 91 2.91 -2.22 -14.91
N TYR A 92 1.66 -1.77 -15.10
CA TYR A 92 1.37 -0.34 -15.33
C TYR A 92 1.95 0.57 -14.24
N SER A 93 1.87 0.19 -12.95
CA SER A 93 2.44 0.97 -11.85
C SER A 93 3.96 1.17 -11.96
N ILE A 94 4.68 0.22 -12.56
CA ILE A 94 6.13 0.29 -12.73
C ILE A 94 6.48 1.13 -13.95
N VAL A 95 5.82 0.86 -15.08
CA VAL A 95 6.04 1.59 -16.34
C VAL A 95 5.76 3.08 -16.16
N THR A 96 4.61 3.42 -15.60
CA THR A 96 4.20 4.81 -15.41
C THR A 96 5.03 5.54 -14.35
N ALA A 97 5.46 4.82 -13.28
CA ALA A 97 6.35 5.40 -12.29
C ALA A 97 7.74 5.71 -12.86
N ALA A 98 8.28 4.82 -13.72
CA ALA A 98 9.54 5.04 -14.40
C ALA A 98 9.49 6.26 -15.34
N ALA A 99 8.34 6.47 -16.00
CA ALA A 99 8.05 7.63 -16.83
C ALA A 99 7.63 8.88 -16.05
N GLN A 100 7.37 8.75 -14.74
CA GLN A 100 6.76 9.78 -13.87
C GLN A 100 5.42 10.30 -14.41
N ASP A 101 4.67 9.43 -15.10
CA ASP A 101 3.39 9.74 -15.73
C ASP A 101 2.24 9.36 -14.79
N TYR A 102 1.76 10.35 -14.03
CA TYR A 102 0.65 10.17 -13.12
C TYR A 102 -0.68 9.98 -13.86
N GLU A 103 -0.87 10.64 -14.99
CA GLU A 103 -2.14 10.59 -15.74
C GLU A 103 -2.35 9.20 -16.32
N ALA A 104 -1.34 8.64 -16.97
CA ALA A 104 -1.38 7.26 -17.47
C ALA A 104 -1.55 6.24 -16.33
N PHE A 105 -0.90 6.45 -15.17
CA PHE A 105 -1.12 5.62 -13.99
C PHE A 105 -2.58 5.68 -13.53
N TYR A 106 -3.15 6.89 -13.41
CA TYR A 106 -4.52 7.08 -12.95
C TYR A 106 -5.54 6.40 -13.85
N GLU A 107 -5.38 6.49 -15.16
CA GLU A 107 -6.28 5.86 -16.13
C GLU A 107 -6.32 4.32 -15.98
N GLU A 108 -5.16 3.67 -15.82
CA GLU A 108 -5.10 2.23 -15.62
C GLU A 108 -5.60 1.81 -14.23
N GLU A 109 -5.22 2.54 -13.18
CA GLU A 109 -5.64 2.25 -11.82
C GLU A 109 -7.15 2.39 -11.63
N ILE A 110 -7.76 3.47 -12.16
CA ILE A 110 -9.20 3.67 -12.03
C ILE A 110 -10.01 2.62 -12.79
N ARG A 111 -9.53 2.20 -13.97
CA ARG A 111 -10.12 1.10 -14.73
C ARG A 111 -10.08 -0.21 -13.97
N TYR A 112 -8.95 -0.53 -13.35
CA TYR A 112 -8.81 -1.69 -12.48
C TYR A 112 -9.80 -1.64 -11.31
N ARG A 113 -9.93 -0.49 -10.65
CA ARG A 113 -10.87 -0.32 -9.53
C ARG A 113 -12.32 -0.41 -9.97
N GLN A 114 -12.66 0.06 -11.17
CA GLN A 114 -14.00 -0.12 -11.76
C GLN A 114 -14.34 -1.60 -11.96
N ILE A 115 -13.43 -2.37 -12.54
CA ILE A 115 -13.64 -3.80 -12.79
C ILE A 115 -13.77 -4.57 -11.47
N MET A 116 -12.95 -4.24 -10.50
CA MET A 116 -12.88 -4.95 -9.23
C MET A 116 -13.87 -4.45 -8.19
N GLY A 117 -14.56 -3.34 -8.41
CA GLY A 117 -15.41 -2.69 -7.41
C GLY A 117 -14.63 -2.26 -6.17
N TYR A 118 -13.56 -1.49 -6.38
CA TYR A 118 -12.75 -0.93 -5.28
C TYR A 118 -12.95 0.58 -5.15
N PRO A 119 -12.71 1.15 -3.95
CA PRO A 119 -12.75 2.59 -3.78
C PRO A 119 -11.82 3.33 -4.76
N PRO A 120 -12.21 4.49 -5.30
CA PRO A 120 -13.39 5.29 -4.97
C PRO A 120 -14.66 4.93 -5.75
N VAL A 121 -14.62 3.88 -6.58
CA VAL A 121 -15.75 3.49 -7.44
C VAL A 121 -16.88 2.86 -6.62
N GLU A 122 -16.55 1.88 -5.79
CA GLU A 122 -17.46 1.31 -4.79
C GLU A 122 -16.93 1.59 -3.38
N ASN A 123 -17.82 1.58 -2.40
CA ASN A 123 -17.42 1.64 -1.00
C ASN A 123 -17.00 0.25 -0.52
N LEU A 124 -15.98 0.20 0.31
CA LEU A 124 -15.45 -1.03 0.87
C LEU A 124 -15.33 -0.92 2.39
N LEU A 125 -16.08 -1.76 3.12
CA LEU A 125 -15.94 -1.94 4.55
C LEU A 125 -15.27 -3.30 4.81
N ALA A 126 -14.21 -3.30 5.59
CA ALA A 126 -13.56 -4.52 6.06
C ALA A 126 -13.84 -4.71 7.56
N VAL A 127 -14.58 -5.75 7.90
CA VAL A 127 -14.88 -6.13 9.28
C VAL A 127 -13.89 -7.21 9.71
N LEU A 128 -12.91 -6.83 10.53
CA LEU A 128 -11.94 -7.75 11.10
C LEU A 128 -12.50 -8.35 12.40
N VAL A 129 -12.58 -9.66 12.45
CA VAL A 129 -13.01 -10.41 13.65
C VAL A 129 -11.81 -11.19 14.17
N SER A 130 -11.62 -11.17 15.48
CA SER A 130 -10.51 -11.88 16.13
C SER A 130 -10.98 -12.60 17.39
N CYS A 131 -10.44 -13.80 17.64
CA CYS A 131 -10.73 -14.62 18.81
C CYS A 131 -9.57 -15.57 19.10
N GLU A 132 -9.35 -15.91 20.37
CA GLU A 132 -8.39 -16.95 20.79
C GLU A 132 -8.88 -18.37 20.45
N ASP A 133 -10.19 -18.56 20.39
CA ASP A 133 -10.82 -19.83 20.00
C ASP A 133 -11.22 -19.78 18.51
N GLU A 134 -10.61 -20.66 17.71
CA GLU A 134 -10.84 -20.72 16.27
C GLU A 134 -12.26 -21.17 15.91
N VAL A 135 -12.85 -22.09 16.69
CA VAL A 135 -14.21 -22.59 16.44
C VAL A 135 -15.25 -21.51 16.74
N LEU A 136 -15.02 -20.76 17.81
CA LEU A 136 -15.87 -19.63 18.17
C LEU A 136 -15.77 -18.52 17.12
N LEU A 137 -14.55 -18.25 16.63
CA LEU A 137 -14.32 -17.29 15.55
C LEU A 137 -15.09 -17.66 14.28
N GLU A 138 -15.00 -18.91 13.83
CA GLU A 138 -15.72 -19.40 12.64
C GLU A 138 -17.23 -19.25 12.80
N THR A 139 -17.74 -19.61 13.98
CA THR A 139 -19.18 -19.53 14.29
C THR A 139 -19.64 -18.08 14.31
N GLY A 140 -18.88 -17.19 14.95
CA GLY A 140 -19.16 -15.76 14.98
C GLY A 140 -19.13 -15.10 13.60
N CYS A 141 -18.14 -15.46 12.79
CA CYS A 141 -18.05 -14.97 11.42
C CYS A 141 -19.22 -15.40 10.53
N LYS A 142 -19.68 -16.64 10.67
CA LYS A 142 -20.89 -17.11 9.95
C LYS A 142 -22.11 -16.31 10.35
N TYR A 143 -22.31 -16.12 11.65
CA TYR A 143 -23.43 -15.34 12.18
C TYR A 143 -23.39 -13.90 11.66
N LEU A 144 -22.23 -13.24 11.73
CA LEU A 144 -22.03 -11.87 11.23
C LEU A 144 -22.30 -11.77 9.73
N LYS A 145 -21.84 -12.73 8.95
CA LYS A 145 -22.12 -12.78 7.51
C LYS A 145 -23.62 -12.89 7.22
N GLU A 146 -24.31 -13.85 7.86
CA GLU A 146 -25.75 -14.03 7.70
C GLU A 146 -26.56 -12.81 8.14
N PHE A 147 -26.15 -12.19 9.24
CA PHE A 147 -26.73 -10.94 9.71
C PHE A 147 -26.53 -9.82 8.69
N SER A 148 -25.31 -9.64 8.19
CA SER A 148 -25.00 -8.64 7.19
C SER A 148 -25.81 -8.83 5.89
N ILE A 149 -25.93 -10.07 5.41
CA ILE A 149 -26.76 -10.39 4.23
C ILE A 149 -28.24 -10.02 4.44
N ARG A 150 -28.71 -10.14 5.69
CA ARG A 150 -30.10 -9.86 6.03
C ARG A 150 -30.44 -8.38 6.06
N ILE A 151 -29.50 -7.54 6.52
CA ILE A 151 -29.70 -6.09 6.70
C ILE A 151 -29.21 -5.26 5.53
N ALA A 152 -28.24 -5.76 4.76
CA ALA A 152 -27.65 -5.03 3.65
C ALA A 152 -28.64 -4.91 2.47
N PRO A 153 -28.58 -3.81 1.70
CA PRO A 153 -29.37 -3.64 0.48
C PRO A 153 -29.01 -4.74 -0.53
N LYS A 154 -29.98 -5.59 -0.88
CA LYS A 154 -29.74 -6.77 -1.71
C LYS A 154 -29.32 -6.46 -3.15
N GLU A 155 -29.64 -5.27 -3.63
CA GLU A 155 -29.41 -4.86 -5.01
C GLU A 155 -28.01 -4.29 -5.23
N THR A 156 -27.38 -3.72 -4.19
CA THR A 156 -26.13 -2.98 -4.30
C THR A 156 -24.98 -3.56 -3.46
N ALA A 157 -25.30 -4.21 -2.33
CA ALA A 157 -24.28 -4.70 -1.41
C ALA A 157 -23.83 -6.13 -1.72
N LYS A 158 -22.52 -6.34 -1.79
CA LYS A 158 -21.86 -7.64 -1.97
C LYS A 158 -21.09 -7.99 -0.69
N ILE A 159 -21.40 -9.14 -0.07
CA ILE A 159 -20.74 -9.60 1.16
C ILE A 159 -19.81 -10.76 0.84
N ILE A 160 -18.51 -10.56 1.03
CA ILE A 160 -17.44 -11.48 0.66
C ILE A 160 -16.73 -11.96 1.93
N GLY A 161 -16.45 -13.25 2.01
CA GLY A 161 -15.82 -13.86 3.16
C GLY A 161 -16.78 -14.77 3.94
N PRO A 162 -16.45 -15.20 5.20
CA PRO A 162 -15.22 -14.84 5.91
C PRO A 162 -13.97 -15.41 5.19
N ALA A 163 -12.90 -14.63 5.18
CA ALA A 163 -11.61 -15.01 4.61
C ALA A 163 -10.49 -14.84 5.66
N SER A 164 -9.39 -15.54 5.50
CA SER A 164 -8.20 -15.29 6.31
C SER A 164 -7.48 -14.05 5.76
N PRO A 165 -7.16 -13.05 6.60
CA PRO A 165 -6.28 -11.96 6.20
C PRO A 165 -4.85 -12.49 5.97
N GLY A 166 -3.98 -11.70 5.33
CA GLY A 166 -2.59 -12.08 5.05
C GLY A 166 -1.81 -12.61 6.27
N ILE A 167 -2.17 -12.15 7.48
CA ILE A 167 -1.72 -12.74 8.73
C ILE A 167 -2.95 -13.23 9.50
N GLY A 168 -3.24 -14.51 9.38
CA GLY A 168 -4.43 -15.14 9.96
C GLY A 168 -4.35 -15.40 11.47
N LYS A 169 -3.15 -15.32 12.08
CA LYS A 169 -2.96 -15.52 13.53
C LYS A 169 -1.83 -14.63 14.04
N ILE A 170 -2.06 -13.90 15.13
CA ILE A 170 -1.05 -13.05 15.80
C ILE A 170 -1.19 -13.29 17.31
N ASN A 171 -0.07 -13.61 17.99
CA ASN A 171 -0.02 -13.83 19.45
C ASN A 171 -1.15 -14.77 19.95
N ASP A 172 -1.31 -15.89 19.27
CA ASP A 172 -2.35 -16.92 19.53
C ASP A 172 -3.79 -16.46 19.31
N VAL A 173 -4.02 -15.27 18.76
CA VAL A 173 -5.34 -14.77 18.38
C VAL A 173 -5.57 -15.02 16.90
N TYR A 174 -6.59 -15.82 16.58
CA TYR A 174 -7.04 -16.07 15.20
C TYR A 174 -7.82 -14.90 14.66
N ARG A 175 -7.74 -14.69 13.33
CA ARG A 175 -8.31 -13.52 12.65
C ARG A 175 -9.02 -13.94 11.37
N LYS A 176 -10.19 -13.37 11.14
CA LYS A 176 -10.95 -13.47 9.88
C LYS A 176 -11.43 -12.09 9.47
N VAL A 177 -11.67 -11.91 8.18
CA VAL A 177 -12.19 -10.66 7.63
C VAL A 177 -13.43 -10.93 6.78
N ILE A 178 -14.42 -10.06 6.90
CA ILE A 178 -15.62 -10.01 6.06
C ILE A 178 -15.55 -8.67 5.33
N TYR A 179 -15.64 -8.69 4.01
CA TYR A 179 -15.70 -7.48 3.20
C TYR A 179 -17.15 -7.22 2.79
N ILE A 180 -17.57 -5.98 2.91
CA ILE A 180 -18.87 -5.50 2.43
C ILE A 180 -18.56 -4.43 1.41
N LYS A 181 -19.00 -4.64 0.15
CA LYS A 181 -18.91 -3.67 -0.93
C LYS A 181 -20.29 -3.13 -1.23
N ASP A 182 -20.38 -1.83 -1.48
CA ASP A 182 -21.63 -1.18 -1.86
C ASP A 182 -21.37 -0.09 -2.90
N GLU A 183 -22.16 -0.10 -3.97
CA GLU A 183 -22.11 0.92 -5.04
C GLU A 183 -22.67 2.26 -4.54
N ASN A 184 -23.64 2.23 -3.63
CA ASN A 184 -24.20 3.44 -3.06
C ASN A 184 -23.29 3.99 -1.96
N ARG A 185 -22.92 5.24 -2.09
CA ARG A 185 -22.32 5.99 -0.99
C ARG A 185 -23.37 6.07 0.10
N SER A 186 -23.17 5.38 1.23
CA SER A 186 -23.94 5.65 2.42
C SER A 186 -23.79 7.15 2.68
N GLU A 187 -24.88 7.90 2.63
CA GLU A 187 -24.88 9.24 3.20
C GLU A 187 -24.53 9.02 4.66
N GLU A 188 -23.29 9.29 5.00
CA GLU A 188 -22.89 9.36 6.39
C GLU A 188 -23.82 10.39 7.00
N HIS A 189 -24.77 9.92 7.81
CA HIS A 189 -25.39 10.74 8.80
C HIS A 189 -24.31 11.21 9.76
N THR A 190 -23.57 12.23 9.33
CA THR A 190 -22.80 13.08 10.21
C THR A 190 -23.80 13.97 10.94
N SER A 191 -24.79 13.34 11.57
CA SER A 191 -25.70 14.00 12.47
C SER A 191 -25.32 13.56 13.87
N GLU A 192 -24.74 14.51 14.60
CA GLU A 192 -24.84 14.64 16.04
C GLU A 192 -23.91 13.80 16.89
N LEU A 193 -22.66 14.28 16.99
CA LEU A 193 -22.04 14.42 18.30
C LEU A 193 -21.74 15.91 18.50
N GLN A 194 -22.75 16.66 18.92
CA GLN A 194 -22.60 17.90 19.67
C GLN A 194 -22.65 17.57 21.16
#